data_8895930e8f9252cf9e75c3bc710a5600
#
_entry.id   8895930e8f9252cf9e75c3bc710a5600
#
_cell.length_a   1.000
_cell.length_b   1.000
_cell.length_c   1.000
_cell.angle_alpha   90.00
_cell.angle_beta   90.00
_cell.angle_gamma   90.00
#
_symmetry.space_group_name_H-M   'P 1'
#
loop_
_entity.id
_entity.type
_entity.pdbx_description
1 polymer ?
#
loop_
_entity_poly.entity_id
_entity_poly.type
_entity_poly.pdbx_seq_one_letter_code
_entity_poly.pdbx_strand_id
1 'polypeptide(L)'
;MLSGNYNFQYIDWQHAPIGNENFEHVGNLVTNIISPTVTIGLTNYINLSYQQIFGIRSMNWMSDENSNHHRDEHSLQDFLNANGSAIGDAIFNLKYLLTNTGNTNGSRIFLGAGLVIPSNSVLTSNPFSQNDDETYDDHRHFSLSDGCYKSNLELQFYIKNMTKKRYIPTFYGFTLNYKSPLNESKYGYKASKTIVGVSSILFATKLKKSWQPKGLSLGLAFINTSDAFWDGKKAPNSKSEFIMPTIGLIFSQKDKGSFSINLKYVKDNSILPEDAPNANIESFEVSLGYRKTLKYFIPWINP
;
A
#
# COMPACT_ATOMS: atom_id res chain seq x y z
N MET A 1 1.55 -17.23 12.58
CA MET A 1 2.67 -16.47 12.01
C MET A 1 2.48 -15.01 12.36
N LEU A 2 3.55 -14.35 12.76
CA LEU A 2 3.57 -12.89 12.90
C LEU A 2 4.38 -12.30 11.77
N SER A 3 3.90 -11.22 11.19
CA SER A 3 4.64 -10.42 10.22
C SER A 3 4.29 -8.94 10.39
N GLY A 4 5.10 -8.09 9.81
CA GLY A 4 4.85 -6.66 9.78
C GLY A 4 5.70 -6.03 8.70
N ASN A 5 5.17 -4.97 8.12
CA ASN A 5 5.89 -4.12 7.19
C ASN A 5 5.89 -2.69 7.71
N TYR A 6 7.01 -2.03 7.54
CA TYR A 6 7.13 -0.58 7.63
C TYR A 6 7.41 -0.07 6.23
N ASN A 7 6.66 0.90 5.78
CA ASN A 7 6.85 1.59 4.51
C ASN A 7 7.08 3.07 4.77
N PHE A 8 8.19 3.57 4.28
CA PHE A 8 8.49 4.98 4.14
C PHE A 8 8.36 5.33 2.67
N GLN A 9 7.52 6.31 2.34
CA GLN A 9 7.37 6.83 1.00
C GLN A 9 7.61 8.33 1.01
N TYR A 10 8.41 8.78 0.05
CA TYR A 10 8.64 10.18 -0.23
C TYR A 10 8.15 10.47 -1.64
N ILE A 11 7.30 11.45 -1.77
CA ILE A 11 6.78 11.94 -3.04
C ILE A 11 7.18 13.40 -3.16
N ASP A 12 7.92 13.71 -4.21
CA ASP A 12 8.20 15.07 -4.65
C ASP A 12 7.22 15.41 -5.78
N TRP A 13 6.52 16.52 -5.65
CA TRP A 13 5.49 16.89 -6.60
C TRP A 13 5.56 18.35 -6.97
N GLN A 14 5.24 18.62 -8.22
CA GLN A 14 5.18 19.95 -8.80
C GLN A 14 4.03 19.99 -9.81
N HIS A 15 3.29 21.09 -9.84
CA HIS A 15 2.31 21.33 -10.88
C HIS A 15 2.17 22.84 -11.18
N ALA A 16 1.58 23.14 -12.34
CA ALA A 16 1.33 24.50 -12.78
C ALA A 16 0.37 25.25 -11.84
N PRO A 17 0.36 26.59 -11.90
CA PRO A 17 -0.54 27.45 -11.13
C PRO A 17 -2.01 27.02 -11.21
N ILE A 18 -2.77 27.20 -10.15
CA ILE A 18 -4.21 26.92 -10.09
C ILE A 18 -4.98 28.22 -9.82
N GLY A 19 -6.08 28.41 -10.54
CA GLY A 19 -6.94 29.58 -10.35
C GLY A 19 -6.25 30.89 -10.71
N ASN A 20 -6.26 31.85 -9.81
CA ASN A 20 -5.68 33.17 -9.97
C ASN A 20 -4.22 33.29 -9.49
N GLU A 21 -3.65 32.19 -9.00
CA GLU A 21 -2.24 32.16 -8.58
C GLU A 21 -1.34 32.13 -9.84
N ASN A 22 -0.20 32.78 -9.78
CA ASN A 22 0.73 32.94 -10.92
C ASN A 22 2.10 32.34 -10.68
N PHE A 23 2.21 31.42 -9.72
CA PHE A 23 3.44 30.70 -9.35
C PHE A 23 3.23 29.21 -9.41
N GLU A 24 4.32 28.47 -9.60
CA GLU A 24 4.29 27.00 -9.59
C GLU A 24 4.08 26.47 -8.17
N HIS A 25 3.29 25.43 -8.07
CA HIS A 25 3.04 24.73 -6.82
C HIS A 25 4.06 23.61 -6.63
N VAL A 26 4.84 23.68 -5.58
CA VAL A 26 5.91 22.74 -5.28
C VAL A 26 5.78 22.28 -3.84
N GLY A 27 5.90 20.97 -3.65
CA GLY A 27 5.82 20.39 -2.30
C GLY A 27 6.30 18.96 -2.24
N ASN A 28 6.35 18.43 -1.04
CA ASN A 28 6.59 17.00 -0.86
C ASN A 28 5.57 16.38 0.10
N LEU A 29 5.32 15.10 -0.11
CA LEU A 29 4.48 14.26 0.74
C LEU A 29 5.32 13.14 1.33
N VAL A 30 5.33 13.04 2.64
CA VAL A 30 5.98 11.96 3.39
C VAL A 30 4.92 11.05 4.00
N THR A 31 5.02 9.77 3.72
CA THR A 31 4.13 8.75 4.28
C THR A 31 4.92 7.71 5.05
N ASN A 32 4.54 7.48 6.30
CA ASN A 32 5.09 6.44 7.16
C ASN A 32 3.97 5.50 7.57
N ILE A 33 4.06 4.21 7.20
CA ILE A 33 3.02 3.21 7.49
C ILE A 33 3.65 1.97 8.12
N ILE A 34 3.07 1.52 9.22
CA ILE A 34 3.37 0.24 9.86
C ILE A 34 2.14 -0.66 9.76
N SER A 35 2.33 -1.89 9.30
CA SER A 35 1.26 -2.85 9.07
C SER A 35 1.56 -4.19 9.74
N PRO A 36 1.37 -4.33 11.06
CA PRO A 36 1.46 -5.62 11.73
C PRO A 36 0.36 -6.56 11.24
N THR A 37 0.72 -7.82 11.06
CA THR A 37 -0.18 -8.87 10.57
C THR A 37 -0.03 -10.14 11.40
N VAL A 38 -1.15 -10.69 11.82
CA VAL A 38 -1.25 -12.01 12.45
C VAL A 38 -1.91 -12.97 11.46
N THR A 39 -1.29 -14.15 11.24
CA THR A 39 -1.88 -15.20 10.40
C THR A 39 -1.99 -16.49 11.21
N ILE A 40 -3.16 -17.10 11.19
CA ILE A 40 -3.49 -18.36 11.85
C ILE A 40 -3.86 -19.38 10.77
N GLY A 41 -3.25 -20.56 10.80
CA GLY A 41 -3.70 -21.71 10.02
C GLY A 41 -4.91 -22.33 10.72
N LEU A 42 -6.05 -22.33 10.07
CA LEU A 42 -7.28 -22.96 10.57
C LEU A 42 -7.29 -24.44 10.21
N THR A 43 -6.78 -24.78 9.03
CA THR A 43 -6.61 -26.15 8.54
C THR A 43 -5.30 -26.23 7.73
N ASN A 44 -5.00 -27.40 7.15
CA ASN A 44 -3.89 -27.56 6.20
C ASN A 44 -4.07 -26.74 4.91
N TYR A 45 -5.28 -26.26 4.64
CA TYR A 45 -5.63 -25.55 3.41
C TYR A 45 -6.10 -24.12 3.65
N ILE A 46 -6.56 -23.78 4.86
CA ILE A 46 -7.20 -22.51 5.15
C ILE A 46 -6.37 -21.71 6.17
N ASN A 47 -6.08 -20.45 5.81
CA ASN A 47 -5.46 -19.48 6.69
C ASN A 47 -6.36 -18.26 6.86
N LEU A 48 -6.44 -17.76 8.09
CA LEU A 48 -7.05 -16.47 8.41
C LEU A 48 -5.94 -15.49 8.76
N SER A 49 -5.97 -14.29 8.20
CA SER A 49 -5.07 -13.21 8.57
C SER A 49 -5.84 -11.96 8.97
N TYR A 50 -5.28 -11.26 9.96
CA TYR A 50 -5.68 -9.94 10.40
C TYR A 50 -4.49 -9.01 10.26
N GLN A 51 -4.68 -7.85 9.63
CA GLN A 51 -3.70 -6.78 9.51
C GLN A 51 -4.33 -5.47 10.00
N GLN A 52 -3.58 -4.71 10.78
CA GLN A 52 -3.93 -3.35 11.16
C GLN A 52 -2.96 -2.38 10.53
N ILE A 53 -3.47 -1.30 9.97
CA ILE A 53 -2.66 -0.21 9.45
C ILE A 53 -2.51 0.86 10.54
N PHE A 54 -1.28 1.31 10.75
CA PHE A 54 -0.95 2.49 11.52
C PHE A 54 -0.06 3.37 10.67
N GLY A 55 -0.24 4.68 10.74
CA GLY A 55 0.61 5.57 9.97
C GLY A 55 0.40 7.03 10.22
N ILE A 56 1.25 7.79 9.58
CA ILE A 56 1.15 9.24 9.50
C ILE A 56 1.53 9.68 8.10
N ARG A 57 0.91 10.76 7.64
CA ARG A 57 1.27 11.48 6.41
C ARG A 57 1.49 12.94 6.75
N SER A 58 2.46 13.53 6.09
CA SER A 58 2.71 14.97 6.17
C SER A 58 3.05 15.50 4.79
N MET A 59 2.51 16.67 4.48
CA MET A 59 2.83 17.44 3.29
C MET A 59 3.53 18.70 3.73
N ASN A 60 4.65 19.04 3.07
CA ASN A 60 5.33 20.30 3.25
C ASN A 60 5.16 21.12 1.96
N TRP A 61 4.73 22.34 2.13
CA TRP A 61 4.68 23.36 1.10
C TRP A 61 6.07 23.96 0.92
N MET A 62 6.57 23.99 -0.30
CA MET A 62 7.96 24.39 -0.58
C MET A 62 8.07 25.67 -1.41
N SER A 63 6.96 26.30 -1.82
CA SER A 63 7.00 27.60 -2.47
C SER A 63 7.17 28.72 -1.45
N ASP A 64 7.87 29.78 -1.85
CA ASP A 64 8.01 31.02 -1.05
C ASP A 64 6.70 31.84 -1.03
N GLU A 65 5.76 31.54 -1.94
CA GLU A 65 4.48 32.20 -2.06
C GLU A 65 3.41 31.46 -1.24
N ASN A 66 2.45 32.20 -0.69
CA ASN A 66 1.30 31.62 0.00
C ASN A 66 0.24 31.17 -1.00
N SER A 67 -0.11 29.88 -1.00
CA SER A 67 -1.23 29.37 -1.77
C SER A 67 -2.54 29.42 -0.98
N ASN A 68 -3.63 29.73 -1.67
CA ASN A 68 -4.98 29.61 -1.11
C ASN A 68 -5.42 28.14 -0.95
N HIS A 69 -4.69 27.22 -1.57
CA HIS A 69 -5.06 25.80 -1.67
C HIS A 69 -4.06 24.88 -0.98
N HIS A 70 -2.75 25.13 -1.10
CA HIS A 70 -1.71 24.29 -0.54
C HIS A 70 -1.03 24.93 0.67
N ARG A 71 -0.75 24.11 1.66
CA ARG A 71 -0.10 24.50 2.93
C ARG A 71 0.57 23.30 3.56
N ASP A 72 1.35 23.51 4.60
CA ASP A 72 1.85 22.44 5.44
C ASP A 72 0.70 21.65 6.07
N GLU A 73 0.78 20.33 5.99
CA GLU A 73 -0.29 19.44 6.40
C GLU A 73 0.25 18.21 7.12
N HIS A 74 -0.38 17.84 8.23
CA HIS A 74 -0.03 16.65 8.99
C HIS A 74 -1.28 15.87 9.39
N SER A 75 -1.27 14.55 9.20
CA SER A 75 -2.45 13.70 9.41
C SER A 75 -2.97 13.64 10.86
N LEU A 76 -2.18 14.10 11.84
CA LEU A 76 -2.58 14.18 13.24
C LEU A 76 -3.11 15.57 13.65
N GLN A 77 -3.04 16.55 12.75
CA GLN A 77 -3.64 17.86 12.97
C GLN A 77 -5.15 17.79 12.78
N ASP A 78 -5.87 18.67 13.48
CA ASP A 78 -7.30 18.83 13.29
C ASP A 78 -7.58 19.82 12.16
N PHE A 79 -8.44 19.40 11.25
CA PHE A 79 -8.97 20.20 10.14
C PHE A 79 -10.48 20.13 10.15
N LEU A 80 -11.16 21.16 9.63
CA LEU A 80 -12.63 21.19 9.58
C LEU A 80 -13.22 20.01 8.81
N ASN A 81 -12.54 19.56 7.76
CA ASN A 81 -13.01 18.47 6.89
C ASN A 81 -12.46 17.09 7.24
N ALA A 82 -11.79 16.91 8.37
CA ALA A 82 -11.10 15.65 8.64
C ALA A 82 -10.96 15.31 10.11
N ASN A 83 -10.94 14.00 10.40
CA ASN A 83 -10.57 13.47 11.70
C ASN A 83 -9.08 13.06 11.67
N GLY A 84 -8.27 13.59 12.58
CA GLY A 84 -6.89 13.20 12.78
C GLY A 84 -6.79 11.87 13.53
N SER A 85 -5.94 10.95 13.07
CA SER A 85 -5.61 9.70 13.78
C SER A 85 -4.40 9.03 13.14
N ALA A 86 -3.63 8.27 13.94
CA ALA A 86 -2.59 7.38 13.43
C ALA A 86 -3.12 5.99 13.05
N ILE A 87 -4.40 5.70 13.30
CA ILE A 87 -5.01 4.40 13.05
C ILE A 87 -5.68 4.42 11.67
N GLY A 88 -5.19 3.58 10.77
CA GLY A 88 -5.78 3.31 9.47
C GLY A 88 -6.69 2.08 9.47
N ASP A 89 -7.02 1.60 8.28
CA ASP A 89 -7.95 0.49 8.07
C ASP A 89 -7.45 -0.84 8.68
N ALA A 90 -8.41 -1.67 9.09
CA ALA A 90 -8.18 -3.06 9.45
C ALA A 90 -8.54 -3.98 8.26
N ILE A 91 -7.75 -5.03 8.03
CA ILE A 91 -7.93 -5.96 6.91
C ILE A 91 -8.01 -7.39 7.42
N PHE A 92 -9.10 -8.08 7.10
CA PHE A 92 -9.28 -9.51 7.33
C PHE A 92 -9.22 -10.24 5.99
N ASN A 93 -8.44 -11.32 5.92
CA ASN A 93 -8.37 -12.16 4.73
C ASN A 93 -8.42 -13.64 5.11
N LEU A 94 -9.29 -14.37 4.44
CA LEU A 94 -9.31 -15.82 4.42
C LEU A 94 -8.64 -16.31 3.14
N LYS A 95 -7.66 -17.23 3.23
CA LYS A 95 -6.94 -17.78 2.10
C LYS A 95 -7.09 -19.29 2.06
N TYR A 96 -7.43 -19.80 0.89
CA TYR A 96 -7.53 -21.23 0.61
C TYR A 96 -6.37 -21.67 -0.30
N LEU A 97 -5.66 -22.73 0.10
CA LEU A 97 -4.64 -23.37 -0.70
C LEU A 97 -5.30 -24.29 -1.73
N LEU A 98 -5.38 -23.83 -2.98
CA LEU A 98 -6.00 -24.56 -4.08
C LEU A 98 -5.09 -25.70 -4.59
N THR A 99 -3.79 -25.42 -4.69
CA THR A 99 -2.81 -26.38 -5.23
C THR A 99 -1.51 -26.32 -4.45
N ASN A 100 -0.93 -27.49 -4.17
CA ASN A 100 0.40 -27.65 -3.59
C ASN A 100 1.07 -28.89 -4.21
N THR A 101 2.03 -28.67 -5.10
CA THR A 101 2.69 -29.77 -5.84
C THR A 101 3.98 -30.27 -5.19
N GLY A 102 4.42 -29.66 -4.09
CA GLY A 102 5.61 -30.12 -3.38
C GLY A 102 6.08 -29.24 -2.24
N ASN A 103 6.87 -29.82 -1.32
CA ASN A 103 7.36 -29.13 -0.14
C ASN A 103 8.71 -28.41 -0.37
N THR A 104 9.60 -28.99 -1.15
CA THR A 104 10.94 -28.43 -1.45
C THR A 104 11.00 -27.77 -2.81
N ASN A 105 10.53 -28.45 -3.84
CA ASN A 105 10.33 -27.93 -5.18
C ASN A 105 8.86 -28.10 -5.53
N GLY A 106 8.28 -27.12 -6.17
CA GLY A 106 6.87 -27.18 -6.57
C GLY A 106 6.20 -25.83 -6.62
N SER A 107 4.93 -25.86 -6.96
CA SER A 107 4.07 -24.68 -7.06
C SER A 107 2.98 -24.68 -6.01
N ARG A 108 2.52 -23.49 -5.65
CA ARG A 108 1.36 -23.29 -4.78
C ARG A 108 0.49 -22.20 -5.35
N ILE A 109 -0.81 -22.42 -5.32
CA ILE A 109 -1.83 -21.47 -5.70
C ILE A 109 -2.75 -21.26 -4.51
N PHE A 110 -2.97 -19.98 -4.16
CA PHE A 110 -3.94 -19.59 -3.13
C PHE A 110 -4.98 -18.68 -3.74
N LEU A 111 -6.22 -18.88 -3.33
CA LEU A 111 -7.31 -17.94 -3.52
C LEU A 111 -7.62 -17.31 -2.17
N GLY A 112 -7.84 -16.00 -2.16
CA GLY A 112 -8.18 -15.24 -0.96
C GLY A 112 -9.41 -14.39 -1.16
N ALA A 113 -10.20 -14.25 -0.10
CA ALA A 113 -11.27 -13.28 0.01
C ALA A 113 -11.19 -12.58 1.36
N GLY A 114 -11.50 -11.30 1.39
CA GLY A 114 -11.37 -10.50 2.60
C GLY A 114 -12.25 -9.27 2.65
N LEU A 115 -12.19 -8.62 3.80
CA LEU A 115 -12.91 -7.40 4.12
C LEU A 115 -11.93 -6.36 4.66
N VAL A 116 -12.02 -5.14 4.15
CA VAL A 116 -11.40 -3.95 4.73
C VAL A 116 -12.44 -3.22 5.56
N ILE A 117 -12.11 -2.98 6.82
CA ILE A 117 -12.92 -2.23 7.77
C ILE A 117 -12.29 -0.85 7.91
N PRO A 118 -13.02 0.22 7.57
CA PRO A 118 -12.47 1.57 7.62
C PRO A 118 -12.22 2.03 9.06
N SER A 119 -11.19 2.83 9.23
CA SER A 119 -10.93 3.57 10.47
C SER A 119 -11.66 4.91 10.49
N ASN A 120 -11.52 5.63 11.61
CA ASN A 120 -12.05 6.98 11.74
C ASN A 120 -11.11 8.08 11.21
N SER A 121 -9.92 7.73 10.72
CA SER A 121 -9.00 8.68 10.10
C SER A 121 -9.43 8.98 8.66
N VAL A 122 -10.47 9.77 8.49
CA VAL A 122 -11.16 10.02 7.22
C VAL A 122 -11.33 11.51 6.96
N LEU A 123 -11.52 11.87 5.70
CA LEU A 123 -12.08 13.16 5.31
C LEU A 123 -13.58 13.15 5.55
N THR A 124 -14.10 14.22 6.19
CA THR A 124 -15.49 14.34 6.57
C THR A 124 -16.32 15.19 5.60
N SER A 125 -15.66 15.88 4.68
CA SER A 125 -16.27 16.59 3.56
C SER A 125 -15.32 16.61 2.37
N ASN A 126 -15.84 16.99 1.20
CA ASN A 126 -15.07 17.07 -0.04
C ASN A 126 -14.01 18.19 0.07
N PRO A 127 -12.70 17.86 0.00
CA PRO A 127 -11.63 18.86 0.10
C PRO A 127 -11.52 19.76 -1.15
N PHE A 128 -12.25 19.46 -2.21
CA PHE A 128 -12.25 20.23 -3.47
C PHE A 128 -13.51 21.10 -3.62
N SER A 129 -14.34 21.21 -2.58
CA SER A 129 -15.48 22.11 -2.59
C SER A 129 -15.02 23.54 -2.41
N GLN A 130 -15.47 24.41 -3.32
CA GLN A 130 -15.29 25.87 -3.23
C GLN A 130 -16.49 26.50 -2.55
N ASN A 131 -16.25 27.58 -1.84
CA ASN A 131 -17.27 28.48 -1.31
C ASN A 131 -17.91 29.31 -2.46
N ASP A 132 -19.00 30.01 -2.17
CA ASP A 132 -19.69 30.87 -3.14
C ASP A 132 -18.82 32.02 -3.68
N ASP A 133 -17.77 32.40 -2.96
CA ASP A 133 -16.79 33.42 -3.33
C ASP A 133 -15.55 32.86 -4.03
N GLU A 134 -15.62 31.59 -4.50
CA GLU A 134 -14.51 30.87 -5.15
C GLU A 134 -13.29 30.62 -4.23
N THR A 135 -13.42 30.81 -2.94
CA THR A 135 -12.38 30.49 -1.97
C THR A 135 -12.48 29.06 -1.46
N TYR A 136 -11.43 28.58 -0.82
CA TYR A 136 -11.38 27.30 -0.13
C TYR A 136 -11.24 27.52 1.37
N ASP A 137 -12.01 26.77 2.14
CA ASP A 137 -11.77 26.67 3.58
C ASP A 137 -10.45 25.96 3.88
N ASP A 138 -9.95 26.14 5.08
CA ASP A 138 -8.81 25.40 5.57
C ASP A 138 -9.15 23.90 5.65
N HIS A 139 -8.51 23.08 4.83
CA HIS A 139 -8.87 21.68 4.66
C HIS A 139 -7.65 20.80 4.46
N ARG A 140 -7.84 19.50 4.73
CA ARG A 140 -6.85 18.43 4.51
C ARG A 140 -7.18 17.63 3.25
N HIS A 141 -6.15 17.32 2.47
CA HIS A 141 -6.31 16.58 1.21
C HIS A 141 -6.22 15.05 1.37
N PHE A 142 -5.67 14.56 2.46
CA PHE A 142 -5.44 13.13 2.64
C PHE A 142 -5.86 12.61 4.01
N SER A 143 -6.12 11.31 4.07
CA SER A 143 -6.45 10.57 5.27
C SER A 143 -5.78 9.18 5.22
N LEU A 144 -5.86 8.40 6.30
CA LEU A 144 -5.40 7.01 6.34
C LEU A 144 -6.48 5.99 5.96
N SER A 145 -7.73 6.45 5.85
CA SER A 145 -8.90 5.66 5.49
C SER A 145 -9.79 6.42 4.53
N ASP A 146 -10.47 5.69 3.66
CA ASP A 146 -11.50 6.26 2.78
C ASP A 146 -12.89 6.28 3.44
N GLY A 147 -13.04 5.71 4.64
CA GLY A 147 -14.34 5.56 5.32
C GLY A 147 -15.28 4.54 4.69
N CYS A 148 -14.82 3.75 3.71
CA CYS A 148 -15.61 2.75 3.01
C CYS A 148 -15.22 1.33 3.42
N TYR A 149 -16.21 0.47 3.64
CA TYR A 149 -15.97 -0.98 3.64
C TYR A 149 -15.59 -1.42 2.23
N LYS A 150 -14.57 -2.30 2.11
CA LYS A 150 -14.15 -2.81 0.80
C LYS A 150 -14.04 -4.32 0.83
N SER A 151 -14.52 -4.97 -0.23
CA SER A 151 -14.17 -6.36 -0.50
C SER A 151 -12.72 -6.43 -1.00
N ASN A 152 -12.04 -7.53 -0.69
CA ASN A 152 -10.71 -7.83 -1.12
C ASN A 152 -10.67 -9.24 -1.71
N LEU A 153 -10.28 -9.39 -2.97
CA LEU A 153 -10.07 -10.68 -3.63
C LEU A 153 -8.60 -10.81 -3.97
N GLU A 154 -8.05 -12.00 -3.75
CA GLU A 154 -6.62 -12.24 -3.89
C GLU A 154 -6.35 -13.57 -4.62
N LEU A 155 -5.44 -13.54 -5.59
CA LEU A 155 -4.84 -14.71 -6.21
C LEU A 155 -3.34 -14.67 -5.96
N GLN A 156 -2.78 -15.74 -5.41
CA GLN A 156 -1.34 -15.89 -5.24
C GLN A 156 -0.85 -17.14 -5.97
N PHE A 157 0.25 -16.98 -6.67
CA PHE A 157 0.95 -18.07 -7.33
C PHE A 157 2.43 -18.06 -6.94
N TYR A 158 2.95 -19.19 -6.49
CA TYR A 158 4.33 -19.32 -6.07
C TYR A 158 4.97 -20.56 -6.69
N ILE A 159 6.20 -20.42 -7.16
CA ILE A 159 7.07 -21.54 -7.52
C ILE A 159 8.30 -21.48 -6.63
N LYS A 160 8.61 -22.61 -6.01
CA LYS A 160 9.84 -22.80 -5.24
C LYS A 160 10.75 -23.77 -5.99
N ASN A 161 12.02 -23.40 -6.13
CA ASN A 161 13.03 -24.20 -6.79
C ASN A 161 14.33 -24.17 -5.97
N MET A 162 14.61 -25.23 -5.23
CA MET A 162 15.80 -25.36 -4.39
C MET A 162 17.00 -25.84 -5.20
N THR A 163 17.37 -25.07 -6.22
CA THR A 163 18.57 -25.35 -7.01
C THR A 163 19.85 -24.90 -6.32
N LYS A 164 20.96 -25.56 -6.61
CA LYS A 164 22.29 -25.14 -6.15
C LYS A 164 22.97 -24.11 -7.08
N LYS A 165 22.39 -23.84 -8.24
CA LYS A 165 22.94 -22.90 -9.24
C LYS A 165 22.58 -21.46 -8.85
N ARG A 166 23.58 -20.57 -8.79
CA ARG A 166 23.40 -19.16 -8.30
C ARG A 166 22.51 -18.30 -9.19
N TYR A 167 22.56 -18.53 -10.49
CA TYR A 167 21.85 -17.73 -11.51
C TYR A 167 20.41 -18.20 -11.75
N ILE A 168 19.98 -19.27 -11.09
CA ILE A 168 18.60 -19.75 -11.17
C ILE A 168 17.87 -19.25 -9.93
N PRO A 169 16.77 -18.51 -10.09
CA PRO A 169 15.96 -18.09 -8.97
C PRO A 169 15.46 -19.28 -8.14
N THR A 170 15.50 -19.12 -6.82
CA THR A 170 15.00 -20.13 -5.88
C THR A 170 13.52 -19.98 -5.59
N PHE A 171 12.96 -18.83 -5.98
CA PHE A 171 11.54 -18.53 -5.77
C PHE A 171 11.04 -17.57 -6.84
N TYR A 172 9.84 -17.83 -7.34
CA TYR A 172 9.02 -16.95 -8.16
C TYR A 172 7.71 -16.73 -7.43
N GLY A 173 7.27 -15.50 -7.35
CA GLY A 173 5.98 -15.14 -6.75
C GLY A 173 5.21 -14.20 -7.66
N PHE A 174 3.91 -14.43 -7.73
CA PHE A 174 2.95 -13.52 -8.33
C PHE A 174 1.75 -13.39 -7.41
N THR A 175 1.31 -12.17 -7.19
CA THR A 175 0.09 -11.87 -6.42
C THR A 175 -0.74 -10.88 -7.21
N LEU A 176 -2.02 -11.18 -7.37
CA LEU A 176 -3.02 -10.26 -7.89
C LEU A 176 -4.05 -9.99 -6.79
N ASN A 177 -4.31 -8.72 -6.54
CA ASN A 177 -5.24 -8.26 -5.51
C ASN A 177 -6.23 -7.28 -6.13
N TYR A 178 -7.52 -7.50 -5.91
CA TYR A 178 -8.60 -6.61 -6.33
C TYR A 178 -9.39 -6.15 -5.12
N LYS A 179 -9.45 -4.84 -4.92
CA LYS A 179 -10.25 -4.19 -3.88
C LYS A 179 -11.38 -3.39 -4.51
N SER A 180 -12.57 -3.53 -3.95
CA SER A 180 -13.74 -2.78 -4.41
C SER A 180 -14.57 -2.27 -3.23
N PRO A 181 -14.99 -1.00 -3.22
CA PRO A 181 -15.87 -0.48 -2.19
C PRO A 181 -17.21 -1.21 -2.21
N LEU A 182 -17.74 -1.51 -1.03
CA LEU A 182 -19.04 -2.14 -0.81
C LEU A 182 -20.14 -1.10 -0.55
N ASN A 183 -19.75 0.08 -0.07
CA ASN A 183 -20.63 1.18 0.26
C ASN A 183 -19.92 2.52 0.00
N GLU A 184 -20.65 3.58 0.04
CA GLU A 184 -20.12 4.94 0.22
C GLU A 184 -19.83 5.19 1.69
N SER A 185 -18.86 6.07 2.00
CA SER A 185 -18.65 6.55 3.36
C SER A 185 -19.88 7.32 3.85
N LYS A 186 -20.02 7.45 5.15
CA LYS A 186 -21.12 8.27 5.72
C LYS A 186 -21.02 9.78 5.37
N TYR A 187 -19.98 10.16 4.69
CA TYR A 187 -19.70 11.54 4.28
C TYR A 187 -19.80 11.74 2.77
N GLY A 188 -20.42 10.81 2.03
CA GLY A 188 -20.63 10.92 0.59
C GLY A 188 -19.44 10.53 -0.29
N TYR A 189 -18.34 10.02 0.31
CA TYR A 189 -17.20 9.55 -0.48
C TYR A 189 -17.35 8.09 -0.89
N LYS A 190 -17.18 7.83 -2.17
CA LYS A 190 -17.10 6.48 -2.75
C LYS A 190 -15.69 6.22 -3.23
N ALA A 191 -15.00 5.31 -2.55
CA ALA A 191 -13.61 4.98 -2.84
C ALA A 191 -13.45 4.36 -4.23
N SER A 192 -12.26 4.49 -4.78
CA SER A 192 -11.83 3.84 -6.02
C SER A 192 -11.80 2.32 -5.90
N LYS A 193 -12.02 1.64 -7.02
CA LYS A 193 -11.62 0.24 -7.18
C LYS A 193 -10.13 0.18 -7.49
N THR A 194 -9.42 -0.77 -6.89
CA THR A 194 -7.97 -0.88 -7.04
C THR A 194 -7.57 -2.30 -7.45
N ILE A 195 -6.73 -2.42 -8.46
CA ILE A 195 -6.06 -3.66 -8.86
C ILE A 195 -4.57 -3.49 -8.56
N VAL A 196 -4.01 -4.46 -7.85
CA VAL A 196 -2.57 -4.52 -7.55
C VAL A 196 -2.02 -5.84 -8.02
N GLY A 197 -1.09 -5.81 -8.97
CA GLY A 197 -0.32 -6.96 -9.40
C GLY A 197 1.12 -6.85 -8.90
N VAL A 198 1.66 -7.91 -8.31
CA VAL A 198 3.05 -7.95 -7.84
C VAL A 198 3.71 -9.22 -8.33
N SER A 199 4.81 -9.08 -9.04
CA SER A 199 5.68 -10.17 -9.48
C SER A 199 7.03 -10.06 -8.78
N SER A 200 7.60 -11.18 -8.35
CA SER A 200 8.90 -11.19 -7.68
C SER A 200 9.69 -12.46 -7.98
N ILE A 201 11.00 -12.30 -8.03
CA ILE A 201 11.97 -13.39 -8.12
C ILE A 201 12.99 -13.26 -7.01
N LEU A 202 13.43 -14.40 -6.47
CA LEU A 202 14.40 -14.45 -5.39
C LEU A 202 15.59 -15.32 -5.77
N PHE A 203 16.77 -14.78 -5.64
CA PHE A 203 18.05 -15.48 -5.80
C PHE A 203 18.66 -15.74 -4.41
N ALA A 204 19.01 -16.97 -4.13
CA ALA A 204 19.73 -17.29 -2.90
C ALA A 204 21.19 -16.82 -2.99
N THR A 205 21.68 -16.16 -1.94
CA THR A 205 23.09 -15.86 -1.78
C THR A 205 23.80 -17.03 -1.06
N LYS A 206 25.09 -17.22 -1.32
CA LYS A 206 25.92 -18.21 -0.59
C LYS A 206 26.72 -17.61 0.57
N LEU A 207 26.33 -16.43 1.01
CA LEU A 207 26.99 -15.74 2.10
C LEU A 207 26.70 -16.46 3.44
N LYS A 208 27.77 -16.73 4.20
CA LYS A 208 27.68 -17.64 5.37
C LYS A 208 27.42 -16.92 6.70
N LYS A 209 27.91 -15.69 6.85
CA LYS A 209 27.78 -14.94 8.12
C LYS A 209 26.32 -14.58 8.41
N SER A 210 25.89 -14.61 9.65
CA SER A 210 24.49 -14.40 10.07
C SER A 210 23.95 -13.01 9.71
N TRP A 211 24.79 -11.99 9.68
CA TRP A 211 24.42 -10.61 9.35
C TRP A 211 24.39 -10.34 7.84
N GLN A 212 24.86 -11.28 7.01
CA GLN A 212 24.84 -11.12 5.55
C GLN A 212 23.49 -11.51 4.96
N PRO A 213 23.06 -10.88 3.85
CA PRO A 213 21.82 -11.22 3.19
C PRO A 213 21.86 -12.65 2.66
N LYS A 214 20.76 -13.38 2.85
CA LYS A 214 20.55 -14.74 2.38
C LYS A 214 19.86 -14.79 1.01
N GLY A 215 19.29 -13.66 0.58
CA GLY A 215 18.64 -13.54 -0.71
C GLY A 215 18.69 -12.13 -1.27
N LEU A 216 18.71 -12.06 -2.60
CA LEU A 216 18.47 -10.86 -3.41
C LEU A 216 17.12 -11.04 -4.09
N SER A 217 16.22 -10.10 -3.93
CA SER A 217 14.92 -10.08 -4.60
C SER A 217 14.89 -8.98 -5.66
N LEU A 218 14.25 -9.30 -6.79
CA LEU A 218 13.85 -8.35 -7.81
C LEU A 218 12.33 -8.46 -7.95
N GLY A 219 11.66 -7.35 -8.11
CA GLY A 219 10.21 -7.31 -8.22
C GLY A 219 9.73 -6.21 -9.14
N LEU A 220 8.50 -6.40 -9.59
CA LEU A 220 7.74 -5.40 -10.33
C LEU A 220 6.33 -5.42 -9.76
N ALA A 221 5.85 -4.26 -9.31
CA ALA A 221 4.44 -4.08 -8.96
C ALA A 221 3.78 -3.12 -9.95
N PHE A 222 2.49 -3.34 -10.12
CA PHE A 222 1.62 -2.49 -10.92
C PHE A 222 0.37 -2.21 -10.08
N ILE A 223 -0.05 -0.96 -10.08
CA ILE A 223 -1.27 -0.52 -9.39
C ILE A 223 -2.12 0.23 -10.40
N ASN A 224 -3.39 -0.14 -10.50
CA ASN A 224 -4.38 0.60 -11.26
C ASN A 224 -5.55 0.94 -10.34
N THR A 225 -5.90 2.22 -10.30
CA THR A 225 -6.96 2.76 -9.45
C THR A 225 -7.97 3.49 -10.33
N SER A 226 -9.26 3.14 -10.20
CA SER A 226 -10.36 3.82 -10.91
C SER A 226 -10.65 5.20 -10.32
N ASP A 227 -11.53 5.96 -10.95
CA ASP A 227 -12.07 7.17 -10.35
C ASP A 227 -12.73 6.89 -9.00
N ALA A 228 -12.57 7.81 -8.05
CA ALA A 228 -13.38 7.94 -6.84
C ALA A 228 -14.43 9.04 -7.03
N PHE A 229 -15.38 9.15 -6.11
CA PHE A 229 -16.48 10.10 -6.23
C PHE A 229 -16.78 10.75 -4.87
N TRP A 230 -17.15 12.03 -4.91
CA TRP A 230 -17.76 12.76 -3.81
C TRP A 230 -19.18 13.17 -4.24
N ASP A 231 -20.20 12.72 -3.49
CA ASP A 231 -21.61 13.01 -3.78
C ASP A 231 -21.99 12.78 -5.26
N GLY A 232 -21.49 11.68 -5.81
CA GLY A 232 -21.70 11.28 -7.19
C GLY A 232 -20.88 12.03 -8.25
N LYS A 233 -20.08 13.03 -7.88
CA LYS A 233 -19.16 13.74 -8.77
C LYS A 233 -17.76 13.11 -8.68
N LYS A 234 -17.03 13.06 -9.79
CA LYS A 234 -15.65 12.54 -9.80
C LYS A 234 -14.76 13.37 -8.88
N ALA A 235 -14.01 12.69 -8.00
CA ALA A 235 -12.98 13.34 -7.23
C ALA A 235 -11.76 13.64 -8.12
N PRO A 236 -11.24 14.87 -8.11
CA PRO A 236 -10.03 15.22 -8.87
C PRO A 236 -8.86 14.28 -8.54
N ASN A 237 -8.03 13.97 -9.53
CA ASN A 237 -6.78 13.19 -9.41
C ASN A 237 -6.92 11.84 -8.70
N SER A 238 -8.12 11.24 -8.69
CA SER A 238 -8.39 9.98 -8.00
C SER A 238 -8.06 8.73 -8.80
N LYS A 239 -8.05 8.83 -10.14
CA LYS A 239 -7.61 7.76 -11.03
C LYS A 239 -6.10 7.78 -11.14
N SER A 240 -5.47 6.61 -11.00
CA SER A 240 -4.00 6.53 -11.09
C SER A 240 -3.54 5.17 -11.62
N GLU A 241 -2.36 5.17 -12.24
CA GLU A 241 -1.69 3.98 -12.72
C GLU A 241 -0.20 4.07 -12.38
N PHE A 242 0.30 3.12 -11.59
CA PHE A 242 1.69 3.10 -11.16
C PHE A 242 2.40 1.82 -11.55
N ILE A 243 3.67 1.94 -11.94
CA ILE A 243 4.61 0.83 -12.13
C ILE A 243 5.75 1.01 -11.15
N MET A 244 6.06 -0.04 -10.38
CA MET A 244 7.03 0.03 -9.29
C MET A 244 8.06 -1.11 -9.39
N PRO A 245 9.18 -0.91 -10.09
CA PRO A 245 10.32 -1.81 -9.98
C PRO A 245 10.87 -1.80 -8.56
N THR A 246 11.27 -2.97 -8.10
CA THR A 246 11.72 -3.19 -6.71
C THR A 246 13.00 -4.00 -6.70
N ILE A 247 13.95 -3.60 -5.86
CA ILE A 247 15.11 -4.41 -5.48
C ILE A 247 15.13 -4.59 -3.98
N GLY A 248 15.49 -5.79 -3.50
CA GLY A 248 15.48 -6.05 -2.07
C GLY A 248 16.53 -7.05 -1.62
N LEU A 249 16.83 -6.97 -0.33
CA LEU A 249 17.72 -7.89 0.39
C LEU A 249 16.91 -8.62 1.45
N ILE A 250 17.13 -9.93 1.57
CA ILE A 250 16.48 -10.78 2.56
C ILE A 250 17.53 -11.34 3.50
N PHE A 251 17.30 -11.15 4.79
CA PHE A 251 18.09 -11.68 5.89
C PHE A 251 17.23 -12.72 6.61
N SER A 252 17.80 -13.87 6.92
CA SER A 252 17.10 -14.92 7.64
C SER A 252 18.01 -15.55 8.66
N GLN A 253 17.50 -15.73 9.86
CA GLN A 253 18.17 -16.45 10.95
C GLN A 253 17.23 -17.55 11.44
N LYS A 254 17.83 -18.73 11.68
CA LYS A 254 17.10 -19.86 12.26
C LYS A 254 16.44 -19.41 13.58
N ASP A 255 15.18 -19.73 13.76
CA ASP A 255 14.34 -19.45 14.94
C ASP A 255 14.07 -17.96 15.25
N LYS A 256 14.75 -17.00 14.58
CA LYS A 256 14.52 -15.56 14.75
C LYS A 256 13.61 -14.94 13.67
N GLY A 257 13.37 -15.69 12.59
CA GLY A 257 12.54 -15.22 11.47
C GLY A 257 13.35 -14.65 10.31
N SER A 258 12.69 -13.93 9.41
CA SER A 258 13.29 -13.26 8.27
C SER A 258 12.98 -11.76 8.31
N PHE A 259 13.96 -10.99 7.89
CA PHE A 259 13.87 -9.54 7.71
C PHE A 259 14.19 -9.21 6.25
N SER A 260 13.50 -8.24 5.69
CA SER A 260 13.75 -7.74 4.33
C SER A 260 13.85 -6.23 4.31
N ILE A 261 14.69 -5.74 3.41
CA ILE A 261 14.80 -4.33 3.06
C ILE A 261 14.55 -4.25 1.58
N ASN A 262 13.59 -3.43 1.15
CA ASN A 262 13.30 -3.24 -0.27
C ASN A 262 13.31 -1.75 -0.59
N LEU A 263 13.85 -1.42 -1.75
CA LEU A 263 13.78 -0.11 -2.37
C LEU A 263 12.88 -0.23 -3.61
N LYS A 264 11.92 0.67 -3.73
CA LYS A 264 11.01 0.78 -4.86
C LYS A 264 11.11 2.17 -5.45
N TYR A 265 11.13 2.23 -6.76
CA TYR A 265 10.91 3.46 -7.50
C TYR A 265 9.46 3.43 -7.98
N VAL A 266 8.74 4.52 -7.81
CA VAL A 266 7.33 4.64 -8.21
C VAL A 266 7.27 5.51 -9.45
N LYS A 267 6.90 4.91 -10.56
CA LYS A 267 6.68 5.62 -11.82
C LYS A 267 5.18 5.78 -12.01
N ASP A 268 4.76 7.02 -12.14
CA ASP A 268 3.40 7.36 -12.54
C ASP A 268 3.26 7.16 -14.06
N ASN A 269 2.29 6.35 -14.44
CA ASN A 269 1.91 6.09 -15.83
C ASN A 269 0.47 6.58 -16.11
N SER A 270 -0.10 7.36 -15.21
CA SER A 270 -1.44 7.90 -15.37
C SER A 270 -1.50 8.75 -16.63
N ILE A 271 -2.51 8.51 -17.46
CA ILE A 271 -2.80 9.35 -18.60
C ILE A 271 -3.50 10.59 -18.04
N LEU A 272 -2.78 11.70 -18.00
CA LEU A 272 -3.36 12.99 -17.66
C LEU A 272 -4.21 13.49 -18.85
N PRO A 273 -5.32 14.19 -18.62
CA PRO A 273 -6.04 14.92 -19.68
C PRO A 273 -5.08 15.88 -20.38
N GLU A 274 -5.30 16.12 -21.69
CA GLU A 274 -4.45 17.03 -22.48
C GLU A 274 -4.40 18.46 -21.94
N ASP A 275 -5.43 18.87 -21.19
CA ASP A 275 -5.58 20.15 -20.53
C ASP A 275 -5.13 20.14 -19.04
N ALA A 276 -4.67 18.99 -18.54
CA ALA A 276 -4.13 18.93 -17.18
C ALA A 276 -2.81 19.71 -17.10
N PRO A 277 -2.62 20.51 -16.03
CA PRO A 277 -1.34 21.17 -15.82
C PRO A 277 -0.23 20.11 -15.76
N ASN A 278 0.93 20.41 -16.34
CA ASN A 278 2.10 19.55 -16.29
C ASN A 278 2.43 19.23 -14.83
N ALA A 279 2.06 18.02 -14.40
CA ALA A 279 2.39 17.53 -13.07
C ALA A 279 3.60 16.62 -13.20
N ASN A 280 4.64 16.89 -12.43
CA ASN A 280 5.78 16.01 -12.28
C ASN A 280 5.73 15.39 -10.89
N ILE A 281 5.69 14.06 -10.83
CA ILE A 281 5.67 13.29 -9.58
C ILE A 281 6.83 12.31 -9.61
N GLU A 282 7.81 12.53 -8.74
CA GLU A 282 8.87 11.58 -8.49
C GLU A 282 8.69 10.96 -7.11
N SER A 283 8.74 9.64 -7.03
CA SER A 283 8.52 8.97 -5.77
C SER A 283 9.42 7.76 -5.59
N PHE A 284 9.88 7.58 -4.37
CA PHE A 284 10.53 6.34 -3.95
C PHE A 284 9.93 5.83 -2.63
N GLU A 285 10.00 4.53 -2.45
CA GLU A 285 9.56 3.87 -1.24
C GLU A 285 10.65 2.94 -0.70
N VAL A 286 10.91 3.05 0.59
CA VAL A 286 11.72 2.08 1.34
C VAL A 286 10.79 1.25 2.19
N SER A 287 10.83 -0.08 2.06
CA SER A 287 10.06 -0.96 2.91
C SER A 287 10.93 -1.93 3.70
N LEU A 288 10.60 -2.06 4.99
CA LEU A 288 11.21 -3.00 5.91
C LEU A 288 10.16 -4.05 6.26
N GLY A 289 10.46 -5.32 5.98
CA GLY A 289 9.57 -6.42 6.28
C GLY A 289 10.15 -7.33 7.35
N TYR A 290 9.32 -7.79 8.27
CA TYR A 290 9.66 -8.83 9.23
C TYR A 290 8.63 -9.94 9.21
N ARG A 291 9.08 -11.20 9.29
CA ARG A 291 8.22 -12.37 9.32
C ARG A 291 8.79 -13.45 10.22
N LYS A 292 7.94 -13.97 11.12
CA LYS A 292 8.28 -15.09 12.01
C LYS A 292 7.14 -16.08 12.12
N THR A 293 7.41 -17.35 11.82
CA THR A 293 6.48 -18.45 12.11
C THR A 293 6.67 -18.86 13.55
N LEU A 294 5.59 -18.83 14.34
CA LEU A 294 5.59 -19.31 15.71
C LEU A 294 5.27 -20.81 15.68
N LYS A 295 6.02 -21.58 16.45
CA LYS A 295 5.74 -23.00 16.70
C LYS A 295 4.70 -23.13 17.81
N TYR A 296 3.57 -22.43 17.64
CA TYR A 296 2.48 -22.47 18.58
C TYR A 296 1.31 -23.20 17.96
N PHE A 297 0.83 -24.20 18.66
CA PHE A 297 -0.33 -25.00 18.29
C PHE A 297 -1.52 -24.51 19.10
N ILE A 298 -2.63 -24.25 18.43
CA ILE A 298 -3.86 -23.82 19.09
C ILE A 298 -4.75 -25.07 19.26
N PRO A 299 -4.87 -25.64 20.47
CA PRO A 299 -5.45 -26.97 20.67
C PRO A 299 -6.89 -27.11 20.19
N TRP A 300 -7.69 -26.03 20.29
CA TRP A 300 -9.11 -26.05 19.89
C TRP A 300 -9.35 -25.79 18.39
N ILE A 301 -8.32 -25.45 17.60
CA ILE A 301 -8.41 -25.31 16.15
C ILE A 301 -7.96 -26.58 15.43
N ASN A 302 -7.02 -27.33 16.04
CA ASN A 302 -6.54 -28.60 15.56
C ASN A 302 -6.52 -29.58 16.73
N PRO A 303 -7.61 -30.30 17.04
CA PRO A 303 -7.68 -31.28 18.11
C PRO A 303 -6.80 -32.51 17.81
#